data_cec5a246780498f16d988f487de8dd26
#
_entry.id   cec5a246780498f16d988f487de8dd26
#
_cell.length_a   1.000
_cell.length_b   1.000
_cell.length_c   1.000
_cell.angle_alpha   90.00
_cell.angle_beta   90.00
_cell.angle_gamma   90.00
#
_symmetry.space_group_name_H-M   'P 1'
#
loop_
_entity.id
_entity.type
_entity.pdbx_description
1 polymer ?
#
loop_
_entity_poly.entity_id
_entity_poly.type
_entity_poly.pdbx_seq_one_letter_code
_entity_poly.pdbx_strand_id
1 'polypeptide(L)'
;MEVKDLLREPLKNFSAYKPGGKKIPVRDGVTSTIQLNANENQLGPSPKAVEAMQEAAKISNFYPFTFSQTEEVRAFIADYYGMQPEHIMITSGSSGIISAFGEIFLNPGDEMITCVPTYDSYRAVANRYGAVFKSAPLKNYAFDLDALYDLITDKTKLIIIVNPNNPTGTLISNEELDAFMEKVPDHVITVIDEAYFEWINDANYESAIKYVKLGKKVAVLRTFSKLFGMAGVRIGYGIMQKDIAEAMRNVEFGYGASRIGLAGAVAALQDKEYIQKSIENNTKGRDFLENVLKEAGFEVVKSYASFVYFYPKGITSEDLVNELGSYGVMIRQFGDYSRVSVGLPEQNERFKQTLKQVLNQ
;
A
#
# COMPACT_ATOMS: atom_id res chain seq x y z
N MET A 1 32.93 -1.02 23.63
CA MET A 1 32.03 -1.64 22.63
C MET A 1 30.78 -0.78 22.57
N GLU A 2 30.49 -0.18 21.44
CA GLU A 2 29.27 0.61 21.26
C GLU A 2 28.11 -0.30 20.88
N VAL A 3 26.86 0.12 21.15
CA VAL A 3 25.67 -0.68 20.82
C VAL A 3 25.62 -1.06 19.33
N LYS A 4 26.12 -0.19 18.44
CA LYS A 4 26.20 -0.50 16.99
C LYS A 4 27.05 -1.72 16.67
N ASP A 5 28.05 -2.04 17.50
CA ASP A 5 28.95 -3.20 17.31
C ASP A 5 28.22 -4.53 17.61
N LEU A 6 27.11 -4.47 18.36
CA LEU A 6 26.26 -5.61 18.70
C LEU A 6 25.13 -5.85 17.68
N LEU A 7 24.94 -4.94 16.73
CA LEU A 7 23.91 -5.13 15.69
C LEU A 7 24.31 -6.25 14.74
N ARG A 8 23.29 -6.93 14.19
CA ARG A 8 23.50 -7.84 13.06
C ARG A 8 24.14 -7.07 11.90
N GLU A 9 25.00 -7.72 11.15
CA GLU A 9 25.77 -7.08 10.07
C GLU A 9 24.90 -6.23 9.10
N PRO A 10 23.75 -6.73 8.60
CA PRO A 10 22.90 -5.94 7.71
C PRO A 10 22.34 -4.66 8.34
N LEU A 11 22.30 -4.58 9.66
CA LEU A 11 21.71 -3.44 10.39
C LEU A 11 22.72 -2.34 10.73
N LYS A 12 24.03 -2.60 10.62
CA LYS A 12 25.05 -1.61 10.96
C LYS A 12 25.00 -0.34 10.10
N ASN A 13 24.58 -0.49 8.84
CA ASN A 13 24.42 0.61 7.88
C ASN A 13 22.97 0.78 7.44
N PHE A 14 22.01 0.26 8.22
CA PHE A 14 20.59 0.29 7.87
C PHE A 14 20.01 1.70 8.02
N SER A 15 19.39 2.21 6.95
CA SER A 15 18.56 3.41 6.99
C SER A 15 17.09 3.01 7.02
N ALA A 16 16.41 3.37 8.09
CA ALA A 16 14.99 3.06 8.23
C ALA A 16 14.15 3.85 7.21
N TYR A 17 13.13 3.20 6.66
CA TYR A 17 12.09 3.90 5.92
C TYR A 17 11.40 4.94 6.81
N LYS A 18 11.30 6.18 6.33
CA LYS A 18 10.65 7.29 7.06
C LYS A 18 9.28 7.58 6.41
N PRO A 19 8.17 7.10 7.01
CA PRO A 19 6.84 7.43 6.54
C PRO A 19 6.52 8.93 6.74
N GLY A 20 5.57 9.46 5.99
CA GLY A 20 4.95 10.77 6.25
C GLY A 20 5.58 12.00 5.58
N GLY A 21 6.84 11.94 5.14
CA GLY A 21 7.49 13.09 4.51
C GLY A 21 8.07 14.13 5.50
N LYS A 22 8.52 15.27 4.98
CA LYS A 22 9.14 16.37 5.73
C LYS A 22 8.08 17.16 6.50
N LYS A 23 8.35 17.53 7.75
CA LYS A 23 7.54 18.50 8.48
C LYS A 23 7.76 19.89 7.87
N ILE A 24 6.68 20.51 7.39
CA ILE A 24 6.71 21.84 6.80
C ILE A 24 6.04 22.81 7.78
N PRO A 25 6.73 23.89 8.21
CA PRO A 25 6.11 24.92 9.03
C PRO A 25 5.00 25.62 8.25
N VAL A 26 3.88 25.88 8.90
CA VAL A 26 2.79 26.68 8.31
C VAL A 26 3.01 28.17 8.56
N ARG A 27 2.52 29.01 7.66
CA ARG A 27 2.57 30.49 7.78
C ARG A 27 1.66 30.98 8.90
N ASP A 28 1.97 32.17 9.42
CA ASP A 28 1.09 32.85 10.36
C ASP A 28 -0.31 33.04 9.75
N GLY A 29 -1.34 32.81 10.55
CA GLY A 29 -2.74 32.91 10.13
C GLY A 29 -3.33 31.63 9.50
N VAL A 30 -2.54 30.59 9.27
CA VAL A 30 -3.05 29.27 8.86
C VAL A 30 -3.60 28.54 10.09
N THR A 31 -4.93 28.43 10.18
CA THR A 31 -5.62 27.86 11.34
C THR A 31 -5.88 26.36 11.25
N SER A 32 -5.73 25.76 10.06
CA SER A 32 -5.95 24.34 9.85
C SER A 32 -5.06 23.78 8.74
N THR A 33 -4.76 22.49 8.83
CA THR A 33 -4.01 21.74 7.80
C THR A 33 -4.85 20.61 7.22
N ILE A 34 -4.63 20.28 5.96
CA ILE A 34 -5.16 19.08 5.31
C ILE A 34 -4.03 18.16 4.91
N GLN A 35 -4.20 16.86 5.19
CA GLN A 35 -3.17 15.83 4.96
C GLN A 35 -3.50 15.06 3.68
N LEU A 36 -2.92 15.47 2.55
CA LEU A 36 -3.08 14.79 1.25
C LEU A 36 -1.77 14.10 0.81
N ASN A 37 -0.98 13.61 1.75
CA ASN A 37 0.37 13.08 1.54
C ASN A 37 0.54 11.59 1.83
N ALA A 38 -0.42 10.94 2.52
CA ALA A 38 -0.28 9.58 3.04
C ALA A 38 -1.25 8.55 2.42
N ASN A 39 -2.07 8.97 1.44
CA ASN A 39 -3.09 8.13 0.78
C ASN A 39 -4.08 7.52 1.78
N GLU A 40 -4.46 8.29 2.79
CA GLU A 40 -5.48 7.94 3.74
C GLU A 40 -6.87 8.28 3.17
N ASN A 41 -7.88 7.50 3.52
CA ASN A 41 -9.25 7.79 3.12
C ASN A 41 -9.83 8.88 4.06
N GLN A 42 -10.06 10.06 3.51
CA GLN A 42 -10.53 11.22 4.26
C GLN A 42 -12.00 11.10 4.72
N LEU A 43 -12.76 10.10 4.22
CA LEU A 43 -14.10 9.77 4.75
C LEU A 43 -14.02 9.13 6.16
N GLY A 44 -12.84 8.66 6.56
CA GLY A 44 -12.66 7.87 7.78
C GLY A 44 -13.17 6.42 7.63
N PRO A 45 -13.28 5.64 8.70
CA PRO A 45 -13.83 4.27 8.67
C PRO A 45 -15.37 4.30 8.56
N SER A 46 -15.97 3.20 8.09
CA SER A 46 -17.42 3.07 8.04
C SER A 46 -18.05 3.14 9.43
N PRO A 47 -19.28 3.70 9.57
CA PRO A 47 -19.98 3.70 10.85
C PRO A 47 -20.13 2.31 11.47
N LYS A 48 -20.41 1.28 10.66
CA LYS A 48 -20.50 -0.12 11.14
C LYS A 48 -19.17 -0.64 11.65
N ALA A 49 -18.06 -0.29 10.99
CA ALA A 49 -16.74 -0.64 11.47
C ALA A 49 -16.40 0.07 12.78
N VAL A 50 -16.76 1.35 12.92
CA VAL A 50 -16.58 2.11 14.17
C VAL A 50 -17.36 1.46 15.31
N GLU A 51 -18.64 1.12 15.12
CA GLU A 51 -19.47 0.45 16.12
C GLU A 51 -18.87 -0.90 16.54
N ALA A 52 -18.49 -1.74 15.59
CA ALA A 52 -17.87 -3.03 15.86
C ALA A 52 -16.55 -2.90 16.66
N MET A 53 -15.73 -1.90 16.31
CA MET A 53 -14.50 -1.60 17.06
C MET A 53 -14.77 -1.13 18.48
N GLN A 54 -15.79 -0.30 18.70
CA GLN A 54 -16.20 0.18 20.02
C GLN A 54 -16.68 -0.97 20.92
N GLU A 55 -17.49 -1.90 20.37
CA GLU A 55 -17.91 -3.09 21.10
C GLU A 55 -16.72 -4.00 21.44
N ALA A 56 -15.83 -4.24 20.49
CA ALA A 56 -14.62 -5.05 20.71
C ALA A 56 -13.68 -4.43 21.77
N ALA A 57 -13.66 -3.09 21.88
CA ALA A 57 -12.83 -2.40 22.86
C ALA A 57 -13.23 -2.73 24.31
N LYS A 58 -14.52 -3.04 24.57
CA LYS A 58 -15.02 -3.40 25.92
C LYS A 58 -14.41 -4.66 26.50
N ILE A 59 -13.89 -5.54 25.62
CA ILE A 59 -13.25 -6.81 26.00
C ILE A 59 -11.80 -6.90 25.53
N SER A 60 -11.14 -5.74 25.40
CA SER A 60 -9.74 -5.65 24.93
C SER A 60 -8.70 -6.21 25.92
N ASN A 61 -9.13 -6.57 27.15
CA ASN A 61 -8.34 -7.30 28.13
C ASN A 61 -8.07 -8.78 27.75
N PHE A 62 -8.77 -9.31 26.72
CA PHE A 62 -8.55 -10.68 26.23
C PHE A 62 -7.79 -10.65 24.91
N TYR A 63 -6.89 -11.59 24.71
CA TYR A 63 -6.22 -11.81 23.44
C TYR A 63 -7.18 -12.26 22.33
N PRO A 64 -6.94 -11.94 21.05
CA PRO A 64 -7.81 -12.34 19.95
C PRO A 64 -8.07 -13.85 19.87
N PHE A 65 -7.07 -14.68 20.18
CA PHE A 65 -7.20 -16.14 20.15
C PHE A 65 -8.05 -16.70 21.30
N THR A 66 -8.30 -15.94 22.39
CA THR A 66 -9.05 -16.43 23.55
C THR A 66 -10.46 -16.92 23.19
N PHE A 67 -11.08 -16.32 22.18
CA PHE A 67 -12.41 -16.70 21.69
C PHE A 67 -12.38 -17.03 20.19
N SER A 68 -11.27 -17.60 19.70
CA SER A 68 -11.07 -17.98 18.30
C SER A 68 -11.32 -16.86 17.27
N GLN A 69 -11.29 -15.58 17.69
CA GLN A 69 -11.66 -14.47 16.82
C GLN A 69 -10.76 -14.37 15.58
N THR A 70 -9.46 -14.66 15.69
CA THR A 70 -8.54 -14.64 14.55
C THR A 70 -8.94 -15.69 13.51
N GLU A 71 -9.29 -16.91 13.94
CA GLU A 71 -9.73 -17.99 13.10
C GLU A 71 -11.08 -17.69 12.44
N GLU A 72 -12.02 -17.12 13.17
CA GLU A 72 -13.32 -16.70 12.65
C GLU A 72 -13.18 -15.63 11.57
N VAL A 73 -12.34 -14.60 11.80
CA VAL A 73 -12.08 -13.54 10.81
C VAL A 73 -11.32 -14.09 9.61
N ARG A 74 -10.39 -15.02 9.82
CA ARG A 74 -9.71 -15.72 8.73
C ARG A 74 -10.69 -16.50 7.86
N ALA A 75 -11.60 -17.26 8.46
CA ALA A 75 -12.65 -17.98 7.77
C ALA A 75 -13.58 -17.04 7.02
N PHE A 76 -13.97 -15.93 7.62
CA PHE A 76 -14.80 -14.90 6.99
C PHE A 76 -14.12 -14.29 5.75
N ILE A 77 -12.85 -13.91 5.85
CA ILE A 77 -12.10 -13.36 4.70
C ILE A 77 -11.94 -14.43 3.61
N ALA A 78 -11.68 -15.67 3.97
CA ALA A 78 -11.60 -16.77 3.02
C ALA A 78 -12.91 -16.96 2.23
N ASP A 79 -14.03 -17.01 2.92
CA ASP A 79 -15.37 -17.13 2.31
C ASP A 79 -15.67 -15.95 1.38
N TYR A 80 -15.32 -14.72 1.81
CA TYR A 80 -15.50 -13.51 1.00
C TYR A 80 -14.82 -13.57 -0.38
N TYR A 81 -13.69 -14.32 -0.49
CA TYR A 81 -12.95 -14.51 -1.75
C TYR A 81 -13.14 -15.89 -2.39
N GLY A 82 -13.98 -16.74 -1.82
CA GLY A 82 -14.15 -18.12 -2.27
C GLY A 82 -12.87 -18.94 -2.15
N MET A 83 -12.17 -18.79 -1.02
CA MET A 83 -10.92 -19.48 -0.67
C MET A 83 -11.11 -20.32 0.60
N GLN A 84 -10.10 -21.11 0.98
CA GLN A 84 -10.08 -21.82 2.26
C GLN A 84 -9.30 -20.98 3.30
N PRO A 85 -9.61 -21.09 4.62
CA PRO A 85 -8.95 -20.32 5.67
C PRO A 85 -7.43 -20.46 5.70
N GLU A 86 -6.91 -21.61 5.26
CA GLU A 86 -5.47 -21.91 5.20
C GLU A 86 -4.71 -20.98 4.26
N HIS A 87 -5.38 -20.38 3.29
CA HIS A 87 -4.80 -19.40 2.36
C HIS A 87 -4.68 -17.99 2.91
N ILE A 88 -5.26 -17.74 4.09
CA ILE A 88 -5.36 -16.38 4.63
C ILE A 88 -4.34 -16.16 5.74
N MET A 89 -3.57 -15.08 5.61
CA MET A 89 -2.71 -14.52 6.64
C MET A 89 -3.22 -13.14 7.06
N ILE A 90 -3.40 -12.90 8.36
CA ILE A 90 -3.85 -11.61 8.90
C ILE A 90 -2.74 -11.02 9.77
N THR A 91 -2.40 -9.76 9.56
CA THR A 91 -1.33 -9.09 10.33
C THR A 91 -1.67 -7.65 10.69
N SER A 92 -0.77 -7.00 11.42
CA SER A 92 -0.85 -5.59 11.79
C SER A 92 -0.59 -4.66 10.58
N GLY A 93 -1.53 -4.64 9.63
CA GLY A 93 -1.43 -4.03 8.30
C GLY A 93 -0.68 -4.93 7.32
N SER A 94 -0.81 -4.71 6.00
CA SER A 94 -0.05 -5.46 4.99
C SER A 94 1.47 -5.35 5.17
N SER A 95 1.95 -4.28 5.81
CA SER A 95 3.37 -4.13 6.17
C SER A 95 3.90 -5.22 7.09
N GLY A 96 3.06 -5.82 7.93
CA GLY A 96 3.41 -6.99 8.73
C GLY A 96 3.75 -8.19 7.84
N ILE A 97 2.95 -8.43 6.80
CA ILE A 97 3.20 -9.51 5.83
C ILE A 97 4.48 -9.25 5.04
N ILE A 98 4.70 -8.01 4.60
CA ILE A 98 5.94 -7.62 3.89
C ILE A 98 7.17 -7.91 4.75
N SER A 99 7.11 -7.60 6.05
CA SER A 99 8.19 -7.89 7.00
C SER A 99 8.41 -9.39 7.18
N ALA A 100 7.32 -10.15 7.30
CA ALA A 100 7.35 -11.60 7.47
C ALA A 100 7.95 -12.31 6.24
N PHE A 101 7.70 -11.83 5.02
CA PHE A 101 8.37 -12.35 3.82
C PHE A 101 9.89 -12.24 3.91
N GLY A 102 10.40 -11.11 4.39
CA GLY A 102 11.84 -10.94 4.59
C GLY A 102 12.39 -11.88 5.66
N GLU A 103 11.67 -12.02 6.78
CA GLU A 103 12.09 -12.86 7.89
C GLU A 103 12.15 -14.36 7.54
N ILE A 104 11.19 -14.83 6.74
CA ILE A 104 10.98 -16.24 6.49
C ILE A 104 11.74 -16.72 5.26
N PHE A 105 11.81 -15.89 4.21
CA PHE A 105 12.27 -16.34 2.89
C PHE A 105 13.61 -15.74 2.45
N LEU A 106 14.18 -14.77 3.19
CA LEU A 106 15.40 -14.10 2.78
C LEU A 106 16.57 -14.41 3.71
N ASN A 107 17.61 -15.03 3.16
CA ASN A 107 18.92 -15.10 3.76
C ASN A 107 19.83 -13.99 3.21
N PRO A 108 20.96 -13.66 3.89
CA PRO A 108 21.98 -12.80 3.30
C PRO A 108 22.46 -13.33 1.94
N GLY A 109 22.37 -12.48 0.91
CA GLY A 109 22.74 -12.81 -0.46
C GLY A 109 21.63 -13.37 -1.34
N ASP A 110 20.46 -13.73 -0.80
CA ASP A 110 19.25 -13.96 -1.60
C ASP A 110 18.79 -12.66 -2.27
N GLU A 111 18.02 -12.76 -3.35
CA GLU A 111 17.61 -11.60 -4.12
C GLU A 111 16.10 -11.33 -3.98
N MET A 112 15.78 -10.05 -3.77
CA MET A 112 14.43 -9.49 -3.90
C MET A 112 14.44 -8.51 -5.07
N ILE A 113 13.55 -8.71 -6.06
CA ILE A 113 13.50 -7.88 -7.26
C ILE A 113 12.16 -7.16 -7.41
N THR A 114 12.17 -5.95 -7.98
CA THR A 114 10.98 -5.14 -8.27
C THR A 114 11.27 -4.09 -9.34
N CYS A 115 10.28 -3.27 -9.72
CA CYS A 115 10.54 -2.04 -10.46
C CYS A 115 10.56 -0.83 -9.52
N VAL A 116 11.25 0.25 -9.91
CA VAL A 116 11.31 1.51 -9.15
C VAL A 116 11.04 2.71 -10.06
N PRO A 117 10.42 3.80 -9.52
CA PRO A 117 9.97 4.00 -8.14
C PRO A 117 8.74 3.16 -7.78
N THR A 118 8.75 2.59 -6.58
CA THR A 118 7.63 1.88 -5.98
C THR A 118 7.60 2.10 -4.46
N TYR A 119 6.86 1.29 -3.70
CA TYR A 119 6.79 1.42 -2.24
C TYR A 119 8.08 0.96 -1.56
N ASP A 120 8.85 1.91 -1.01
CA ASP A 120 10.21 1.70 -0.50
C ASP A 120 10.36 0.73 0.69
N SER A 121 9.26 0.34 1.33
CA SER A 121 9.31 -0.65 2.42
C SER A 121 9.93 -1.98 1.99
N TYR A 122 9.80 -2.37 0.73
CA TYR A 122 10.39 -3.59 0.19
C TYR A 122 11.91 -3.54 0.21
N ARG A 123 12.49 -2.41 -0.23
CA ARG A 123 13.95 -2.17 -0.14
C ARG A 123 14.43 -2.24 1.31
N ALA A 124 13.67 -1.60 2.23
CA ALA A 124 14.01 -1.61 3.64
C ALA A 124 13.98 -3.03 4.23
N VAL A 125 13.03 -3.86 3.81
CA VAL A 125 12.95 -5.28 4.23
C VAL A 125 14.13 -6.07 3.67
N ALA A 126 14.43 -6.00 2.37
CA ALA A 126 15.59 -6.69 1.79
C ALA A 126 16.88 -6.34 2.54
N ASN A 127 17.14 -5.04 2.73
CA ASN A 127 18.32 -4.57 3.45
C ASN A 127 18.39 -5.07 4.90
N ARG A 128 17.24 -5.14 5.61
CA ARG A 128 17.15 -5.61 7.00
C ARG A 128 17.61 -7.06 7.17
N TYR A 129 17.34 -7.89 6.15
CA TYR A 129 17.71 -9.30 6.17
C TYR A 129 19.01 -9.61 5.41
N GLY A 130 19.69 -8.58 4.86
CA GLY A 130 20.94 -8.73 4.11
C GLY A 130 20.76 -9.31 2.72
N ALA A 131 19.54 -9.28 2.21
CA ALA A 131 19.24 -9.67 0.85
C ALA A 131 19.66 -8.57 -0.14
N VAL A 132 19.95 -8.98 -1.37
CA VAL A 132 20.28 -8.08 -2.47
C VAL A 132 18.98 -7.55 -3.07
N PHE A 133 18.77 -6.23 -2.96
CA PHE A 133 17.66 -5.58 -3.61
C PHE A 133 18.05 -5.18 -5.04
N LYS A 134 17.42 -5.78 -6.05
CA LYS A 134 17.58 -5.42 -7.45
C LYS A 134 16.32 -4.75 -7.98
N SER A 135 16.48 -3.83 -8.91
CA SER A 135 15.31 -3.15 -9.49
C SER A 135 15.50 -2.81 -10.96
N ALA A 136 14.44 -2.96 -11.74
CA ALA A 136 14.29 -2.41 -13.07
C ALA A 136 13.64 -1.02 -13.02
N PRO A 137 13.86 -0.15 -14.01
CA PRO A 137 13.11 1.09 -14.12
C PRO A 137 11.64 0.82 -14.50
N LEU A 138 10.74 1.75 -14.18
CA LEU A 138 9.40 1.75 -14.76
C LEU A 138 9.46 2.11 -16.25
N LYS A 139 8.54 1.57 -17.05
CA LYS A 139 8.32 1.93 -18.44
C LYS A 139 6.98 2.67 -18.55
N ASN A 140 7.00 3.91 -19.02
CA ASN A 140 5.81 4.76 -19.06
C ASN A 140 5.07 4.83 -17.71
N TYR A 141 5.83 4.97 -16.62
CA TYR A 141 5.35 5.00 -15.22
C TYR A 141 4.73 3.69 -14.70
N ALA A 142 4.61 2.64 -15.50
CA ALA A 142 4.12 1.31 -15.11
C ALA A 142 5.28 0.32 -14.91
N PHE A 143 5.02 -0.80 -14.25
CA PHE A 143 5.99 -1.89 -14.14
C PHE A 143 6.37 -2.42 -15.52
N ASP A 144 7.67 -2.51 -15.81
CA ASP A 144 8.21 -3.21 -16.97
C ASP A 144 8.45 -4.67 -16.60
N LEU A 145 7.47 -5.52 -16.91
CA LEU A 145 7.52 -6.93 -16.53
C LEU A 145 8.60 -7.72 -17.29
N ASP A 146 8.94 -7.32 -18.51
CA ASP A 146 10.02 -7.95 -19.27
C ASP A 146 11.38 -7.61 -18.63
N ALA A 147 11.63 -6.33 -18.34
CA ALA A 147 12.83 -5.90 -17.62
C ALA A 147 12.91 -6.50 -16.21
N LEU A 148 11.77 -6.71 -15.54
CA LEU A 148 11.72 -7.38 -14.25
C LEU A 148 12.08 -8.88 -14.37
N TYR A 149 11.59 -9.55 -15.41
CA TYR A 149 11.91 -10.95 -15.70
C TYR A 149 13.39 -11.17 -15.94
N ASP A 150 14.06 -10.27 -16.67
CA ASP A 150 15.47 -10.33 -16.98
C ASP A 150 16.38 -10.21 -15.73
N LEU A 151 15.86 -9.73 -14.61
CA LEU A 151 16.60 -9.69 -13.33
C LEU A 151 16.59 -11.01 -12.56
N ILE A 152 15.79 -12.00 -12.98
CA ILE A 152 15.65 -13.28 -12.27
C ILE A 152 16.94 -14.10 -12.39
N THR A 153 17.41 -14.61 -11.25
CA THR A 153 18.54 -15.54 -11.16
C THR A 153 18.19 -16.71 -10.22
N ASP A 154 19.06 -17.69 -10.09
CA ASP A 154 18.91 -18.79 -9.14
C ASP A 154 18.88 -18.33 -7.68
N LYS A 155 19.32 -17.08 -7.38
CA LYS A 155 19.28 -16.48 -6.05
C LYS A 155 17.99 -15.70 -5.79
N THR A 156 17.19 -15.47 -6.81
CA THR A 156 15.93 -14.72 -6.67
C THR A 156 14.94 -15.53 -5.84
N LYS A 157 14.50 -14.97 -4.71
CA LYS A 157 13.49 -15.57 -3.83
C LYS A 157 12.14 -14.89 -3.96
N LEU A 158 12.15 -13.56 -4.07
CA LEU A 158 10.95 -12.74 -4.08
C LEU A 158 10.92 -11.81 -5.29
N ILE A 159 9.81 -11.83 -6.02
CA ILE A 159 9.43 -10.79 -6.97
C ILE A 159 8.32 -9.97 -6.31
N ILE A 160 8.46 -8.64 -6.32
CA ILE A 160 7.47 -7.73 -5.79
C ILE A 160 6.85 -6.93 -6.93
N ILE A 161 5.53 -6.99 -7.04
CA ILE A 161 4.73 -6.21 -8.00
C ILE A 161 3.71 -5.42 -7.20
N VAL A 162 3.72 -4.09 -7.31
CA VAL A 162 2.73 -3.22 -6.65
C VAL A 162 1.73 -2.75 -7.71
N ASN A 163 0.47 -3.18 -7.60
CA ASN A 163 -0.51 -2.99 -8.66
C ASN A 163 -1.94 -2.74 -8.14
N PRO A 164 -2.44 -1.51 -8.21
CA PRO A 164 -1.84 -0.28 -8.79
C PRO A 164 -0.58 0.18 -8.05
N ASN A 165 0.41 0.70 -8.82
CA ASN A 165 1.69 1.11 -8.26
C ASN A 165 1.58 2.37 -7.39
N ASN A 166 2.35 2.43 -6.33
CA ASN A 166 2.60 3.61 -5.53
C ASN A 166 4.09 3.99 -5.67
N PRO A 167 4.46 5.18 -6.25
CA PRO A 167 3.65 6.40 -6.24
C PRO A 167 2.89 6.74 -7.54
N THR A 168 3.04 6.01 -8.62
CA THR A 168 2.58 6.41 -9.95
C THR A 168 1.06 6.27 -10.16
N GLY A 169 0.40 5.35 -9.46
CA GLY A 169 -1.02 5.04 -9.63
C GLY A 169 -1.33 4.20 -10.88
N THR A 170 -0.32 3.82 -11.64
CA THR A 170 -0.47 3.04 -12.89
C THR A 170 -0.85 1.61 -12.64
N LEU A 171 -1.42 0.97 -13.63
CA LEU A 171 -1.94 -0.38 -13.61
C LEU A 171 -1.24 -1.23 -14.69
N ILE A 172 -0.92 -2.47 -14.35
CA ILE A 172 -0.50 -3.51 -15.29
C ILE A 172 -1.78 -4.15 -15.83
N SER A 173 -1.89 -4.40 -17.13
CA SER A 173 -3.06 -5.10 -17.70
C SER A 173 -3.12 -6.57 -17.26
N ASN A 174 -4.31 -7.16 -17.36
CA ASN A 174 -4.48 -8.60 -17.08
C ASN A 174 -3.60 -9.45 -17.99
N GLU A 175 -3.55 -9.10 -19.29
CA GLU A 175 -2.80 -9.84 -20.31
C GLU A 175 -1.29 -9.79 -20.05
N GLU A 176 -0.76 -8.61 -19.69
CA GLU A 176 0.66 -8.47 -19.36
C GLU A 176 1.02 -9.28 -18.11
N LEU A 177 0.17 -9.23 -17.07
CA LEU A 177 0.40 -9.96 -15.84
C LEU A 177 0.25 -11.48 -16.03
N ASP A 178 -0.72 -11.95 -16.85
CA ASP A 178 -0.89 -13.34 -17.20
C ASP A 178 0.36 -13.89 -17.92
N ALA A 179 0.82 -13.18 -18.96
CA ALA A 179 2.00 -13.57 -19.71
C ALA A 179 3.28 -13.61 -18.86
N PHE A 180 3.39 -12.69 -17.89
CA PHE A 180 4.50 -12.69 -16.94
C PHE A 180 4.43 -13.90 -15.99
N MET A 181 3.26 -14.14 -15.39
CA MET A 181 3.06 -15.22 -14.42
C MET A 181 3.21 -16.62 -15.02
N GLU A 182 3.06 -16.78 -16.33
CA GLU A 182 3.34 -18.05 -17.03
C GLU A 182 4.85 -18.37 -17.06
N LYS A 183 5.71 -17.35 -17.10
CA LYS A 183 7.17 -17.47 -17.24
C LYS A 183 7.91 -17.55 -15.90
N VAL A 184 7.31 -17.08 -14.78
CA VAL A 184 7.97 -17.05 -13.47
C VAL A 184 8.39 -18.44 -13.02
N PRO A 185 9.70 -18.69 -12.70
CA PRO A 185 10.19 -19.98 -12.27
C PRO A 185 9.63 -20.42 -10.92
N ASP A 186 9.51 -21.74 -10.73
CA ASP A 186 8.92 -22.33 -9.51
C ASP A 186 9.72 -22.10 -8.21
N HIS A 187 10.98 -21.66 -8.31
CA HIS A 187 11.79 -21.35 -7.12
C HIS A 187 11.52 -19.92 -6.57
N VAL A 188 10.68 -19.13 -7.25
CA VAL A 188 10.39 -17.73 -6.91
C VAL A 188 8.98 -17.57 -6.39
N ILE A 189 8.82 -16.81 -5.32
CA ILE A 189 7.51 -16.36 -4.82
C ILE A 189 7.23 -14.97 -5.39
N THR A 190 6.07 -14.79 -6.03
CA THR A 190 5.61 -13.48 -6.49
C THR A 190 4.65 -12.87 -5.48
N VAL A 191 5.04 -11.73 -4.91
CA VAL A 191 4.20 -10.93 -4.01
C VAL A 191 3.55 -9.81 -4.83
N ILE A 192 2.22 -9.82 -4.93
CA ILE A 192 1.46 -8.81 -5.65
C ILE A 192 0.72 -7.95 -4.61
N ASP A 193 1.19 -6.72 -4.44
CA ASP A 193 0.62 -5.76 -3.50
C ASP A 193 -0.54 -5.02 -4.14
N GLU A 194 -1.74 -5.42 -3.78
CA GLU A 194 -3.01 -4.86 -4.23
C GLU A 194 -3.63 -3.90 -3.20
N ALA A 195 -2.81 -3.14 -2.48
CA ALA A 195 -3.31 -2.20 -1.46
C ALA A 195 -4.28 -1.14 -2.00
N TYR A 196 -4.30 -0.92 -3.31
CA TYR A 196 -5.17 0.04 -4.00
C TYR A 196 -6.17 -0.61 -4.96
N PHE A 197 -6.31 -1.93 -4.95
CA PHE A 197 -7.13 -2.69 -5.89
C PHE A 197 -8.60 -2.24 -5.91
N GLU A 198 -9.18 -2.01 -4.75
CA GLU A 198 -10.59 -1.64 -4.62
C GLU A 198 -10.94 -0.28 -5.29
N TRP A 199 -9.93 0.51 -5.65
CA TRP A 199 -10.09 1.78 -6.35
C TRP A 199 -10.11 1.64 -7.89
N ILE A 200 -9.83 0.44 -8.41
CA ILE A 200 -9.89 0.16 -9.85
C ILE A 200 -11.37 0.11 -10.26
N ASN A 201 -11.77 1.09 -11.05
CA ASN A 201 -13.14 1.17 -11.56
C ASN A 201 -13.20 0.57 -12.99
N ASP A 202 -12.87 -0.71 -13.08
CA ASP A 202 -12.96 -1.51 -14.31
C ASP A 202 -13.49 -2.90 -13.97
N ALA A 203 -14.70 -3.21 -14.44
CA ALA A 203 -15.36 -4.49 -14.16
C ALA A 203 -14.65 -5.69 -14.80
N ASN A 204 -13.80 -5.48 -15.79
CA ASN A 204 -13.04 -6.54 -16.48
C ASN A 204 -11.67 -6.78 -15.85
N TYR A 205 -11.26 -5.93 -14.90
CA TYR A 205 -9.98 -6.09 -14.23
C TYR A 205 -10.06 -7.15 -13.12
N GLU A 206 -9.18 -8.15 -13.20
CA GLU A 206 -9.16 -9.27 -12.28
C GLU A 206 -8.06 -9.12 -11.23
N SER A 207 -8.38 -9.49 -9.99
CA SER A 207 -7.38 -9.60 -8.93
C SER A 207 -6.40 -10.75 -9.18
N ALA A 208 -5.15 -10.54 -8.79
CA ALA A 208 -4.11 -11.57 -8.80
C ALA A 208 -4.43 -12.79 -7.89
N ILE A 209 -5.51 -12.74 -7.11
CA ILE A 209 -6.06 -13.92 -6.39
C ILE A 209 -6.31 -15.09 -7.34
N LYS A 210 -6.59 -14.82 -8.62
CA LYS A 210 -6.73 -15.88 -9.65
C LYS A 210 -5.50 -16.79 -9.72
N TYR A 211 -4.28 -16.26 -9.55
CA TYR A 211 -3.07 -17.09 -9.58
C TYR A 211 -2.92 -17.97 -8.35
N VAL A 212 -3.40 -17.52 -7.19
CA VAL A 212 -3.48 -18.38 -5.99
C VAL A 212 -4.43 -19.55 -6.24
N LYS A 213 -5.60 -19.29 -6.86
CA LYS A 213 -6.56 -20.32 -7.24
C LYS A 213 -6.00 -21.32 -8.28
N LEU A 214 -5.10 -20.85 -9.14
CA LEU A 214 -4.40 -21.67 -10.14
C LEU A 214 -3.19 -22.45 -9.57
N GLY A 215 -2.91 -22.35 -8.27
CA GLY A 215 -1.81 -23.07 -7.63
C GLY A 215 -0.42 -22.44 -7.83
N LYS A 216 -0.33 -21.23 -8.37
CA LYS A 216 0.95 -20.51 -8.53
C LYS A 216 1.50 -20.05 -7.17
N LYS A 217 2.82 -19.97 -7.02
CA LYS A 217 3.49 -19.46 -5.80
C LYS A 217 3.34 -17.93 -5.70
N VAL A 218 2.13 -17.52 -5.41
CA VAL A 218 1.72 -16.10 -5.33
C VAL A 218 1.18 -15.78 -3.95
N ALA A 219 1.49 -14.56 -3.50
CA ALA A 219 0.83 -13.93 -2.35
C ALA A 219 0.27 -12.57 -2.77
N VAL A 220 -1.02 -12.38 -2.59
CA VAL A 220 -1.73 -11.12 -2.84
C VAL A 220 -1.93 -10.39 -1.53
N LEU A 221 -1.44 -9.16 -1.44
CA LEU A 221 -1.56 -8.35 -0.22
C LEU A 221 -2.71 -7.36 -0.33
N ARG A 222 -3.50 -7.29 0.72
CA ARG A 222 -4.63 -6.37 0.88
C ARG A 222 -4.56 -5.64 2.22
N THR A 223 -5.19 -4.48 2.31
CA THR A 223 -5.13 -3.66 3.51
C THR A 223 -6.45 -2.96 3.81
N PHE A 224 -6.77 -2.82 5.10
CA PHE A 224 -7.87 -1.97 5.55
C PHE A 224 -7.47 -0.48 5.71
N SER A 225 -6.19 -0.16 5.47
CA SER A 225 -5.67 1.20 5.64
C SER A 225 -6.12 2.19 4.57
N LYS A 226 -6.59 1.70 3.39
CA LYS A 226 -6.89 2.54 2.22
C LYS A 226 -8.39 2.74 2.05
N LEU A 227 -9.07 1.99 1.19
CA LEU A 227 -10.51 2.15 0.94
C LEU A 227 -11.32 2.16 2.23
N PHE A 228 -11.01 1.28 3.16
CA PHE A 228 -11.79 1.08 4.39
C PHE A 228 -11.56 2.15 5.48
N GLY A 229 -10.62 3.10 5.26
CA GLY A 229 -10.38 4.22 6.19
C GLY A 229 -9.80 3.85 7.55
N MET A 230 -9.19 2.66 7.69
CA MET A 230 -8.73 2.11 8.96
C MET A 230 -7.21 2.12 9.11
N ALA A 231 -6.52 3.13 8.56
CA ALA A 231 -5.06 3.21 8.57
C ALA A 231 -4.45 3.16 9.98
N GLY A 232 -5.08 3.85 10.95
CA GLY A 232 -4.64 3.90 12.35
C GLY A 232 -4.93 2.62 13.15
N VAL A 233 -5.84 1.77 12.67
CA VAL A 233 -6.24 0.51 13.35
C VAL A 233 -5.19 -0.59 13.18
N ARG A 234 -4.36 -0.49 12.15
CA ARG A 234 -3.27 -1.43 11.84
C ARG A 234 -3.77 -2.84 11.57
N ILE A 235 -4.55 -3.04 10.50
CA ILE A 235 -4.98 -4.36 10.05
C ILE A 235 -4.86 -4.51 8.54
N GLY A 236 -4.40 -5.69 8.10
CA GLY A 236 -4.28 -6.08 6.70
C GLY A 236 -4.21 -7.60 6.59
N TYR A 237 -4.30 -8.10 5.39
CA TYR A 237 -4.29 -9.55 5.14
C TYR A 237 -3.60 -9.86 3.81
N GLY A 238 -3.15 -11.13 3.72
CA GLY A 238 -2.64 -11.73 2.50
C GLY A 238 -3.45 -12.95 2.12
N ILE A 239 -3.62 -13.16 0.82
CA ILE A 239 -4.22 -14.35 0.23
C ILE A 239 -3.12 -15.02 -0.57
N MET A 240 -2.73 -16.24 -0.20
CA MET A 240 -1.56 -16.89 -0.76
C MET A 240 -1.70 -18.42 -0.79
N GLN A 241 -0.74 -19.12 -1.36
CA GLN A 241 -0.68 -20.55 -1.26
C GLN A 241 -0.61 -20.99 0.21
N LYS A 242 -1.30 -22.09 0.54
CA LYS A 242 -1.43 -22.52 1.94
C LYS A 242 -0.10 -22.88 2.60
N ASP A 243 0.87 -23.40 1.85
CA ASP A 243 2.21 -23.68 2.33
C ASP A 243 3.00 -22.40 2.67
N ILE A 244 2.84 -21.33 1.88
CA ILE A 244 3.39 -20.00 2.18
C ILE A 244 2.73 -19.42 3.44
N ALA A 245 1.39 -19.47 3.51
CA ALA A 245 0.65 -18.98 4.67
C ALA A 245 0.95 -19.79 5.95
N GLU A 246 1.14 -21.09 5.83
CA GLU A 246 1.54 -21.97 6.95
C GLU A 246 2.94 -21.63 7.45
N ALA A 247 3.91 -21.47 6.55
CA ALA A 247 5.26 -21.05 6.91
C ALA A 247 5.24 -19.71 7.67
N MET A 248 4.40 -18.75 7.23
CA MET A 248 4.24 -17.47 7.92
C MET A 248 3.61 -17.62 9.30
N ARG A 249 2.54 -18.41 9.44
CA ARG A 249 1.87 -18.63 10.73
C ARG A 249 2.78 -19.33 11.75
N ASN A 250 3.67 -20.21 11.29
CA ASN A 250 4.62 -20.92 12.17
C ASN A 250 5.67 -19.98 12.79
N VAL A 251 5.94 -18.84 12.18
CA VAL A 251 6.90 -17.82 12.68
C VAL A 251 6.18 -16.68 13.40
N GLU A 252 4.92 -16.41 13.05
CA GLU A 252 4.14 -15.39 13.73
C GLU A 252 3.76 -15.83 15.15
N PHE A 253 4.08 -15.00 16.14
CA PHE A 253 3.77 -15.28 17.55
C PHE A 253 2.28 -15.21 17.92
N GLY A 254 1.37 -15.22 16.97
CA GLY A 254 -0.09 -15.21 17.20
C GLY A 254 -0.68 -13.91 17.75
N TYR A 255 0.12 -12.84 17.87
CA TYR A 255 -0.29 -11.55 18.42
C TYR A 255 -0.40 -10.43 17.36
N GLY A 256 -0.44 -10.79 16.07
CA GLY A 256 -0.23 -9.83 14.98
C GLY A 256 -1.34 -8.80 14.79
N ALA A 257 -2.61 -9.18 14.93
CA ALA A 257 -3.76 -8.29 14.75
C ALA A 257 -4.50 -8.09 16.07
N SER A 258 -4.91 -6.84 16.34
CA SER A 258 -5.68 -6.54 17.55
C SER A 258 -7.13 -7.00 17.43
N ARG A 259 -7.75 -7.36 18.58
CA ARG A 259 -9.18 -7.67 18.67
C ARG A 259 -10.06 -6.59 18.02
N ILE A 260 -9.74 -5.33 18.30
CA ILE A 260 -10.45 -4.16 17.75
C ILE A 260 -10.34 -4.13 16.23
N GLY A 261 -9.12 -4.35 15.70
CA GLY A 261 -8.88 -4.38 14.26
C GLY A 261 -9.63 -5.52 13.55
N LEU A 262 -9.64 -6.71 14.15
CA LEU A 262 -10.34 -7.88 13.61
C LEU A 262 -11.86 -7.65 13.52
N ALA A 263 -12.47 -7.08 14.56
CA ALA A 263 -13.89 -6.76 14.56
C ALA A 263 -14.24 -5.70 13.50
N GLY A 264 -13.43 -4.62 13.42
CA GLY A 264 -13.61 -3.59 12.40
C GLY A 264 -13.45 -4.11 10.97
N ALA A 265 -12.54 -5.06 10.74
CA ALA A 265 -12.30 -5.63 9.42
C ALA A 265 -13.51 -6.38 8.86
N VAL A 266 -14.17 -7.22 9.67
CA VAL A 266 -15.38 -7.94 9.27
C VAL A 266 -16.50 -6.95 8.92
N ALA A 267 -16.76 -6.00 9.82
CA ALA A 267 -17.81 -5.00 9.61
C ALA A 267 -17.55 -4.12 8.38
N ALA A 268 -16.27 -3.75 8.14
CA ALA A 268 -15.89 -2.95 6.97
C ALA A 268 -16.12 -3.69 5.66
N LEU A 269 -15.79 -4.99 5.56
CA LEU A 269 -16.03 -5.82 4.36
C LEU A 269 -17.52 -6.04 4.09
N GLN A 270 -18.35 -6.03 5.13
CA GLN A 270 -19.80 -6.18 5.02
C GLN A 270 -20.52 -4.87 4.64
N ASP A 271 -19.89 -3.72 4.84
CA ASP A 271 -20.52 -2.41 4.59
C ASP A 271 -20.40 -1.99 3.11
N LYS A 272 -21.20 -2.65 2.25
CA LYS A 272 -21.18 -2.42 0.80
C LYS A 272 -21.54 -0.99 0.42
N GLU A 273 -22.42 -0.36 1.17
CA GLU A 273 -22.82 1.04 0.96
C GLU A 273 -21.65 2.00 1.19
N TYR A 274 -20.89 1.80 2.28
CA TYR A 274 -19.71 2.60 2.55
C TYR A 274 -18.60 2.36 1.51
N ILE A 275 -18.37 1.09 1.09
CA ILE A 275 -17.42 0.75 0.03
C ILE A 275 -17.76 1.52 -1.24
N GLN A 276 -19.02 1.49 -1.67
CA GLN A 276 -19.48 2.20 -2.87
C GLN A 276 -19.30 3.73 -2.73
N LYS A 277 -19.67 4.29 -1.58
CA LYS A 277 -19.47 5.72 -1.28
C LYS A 277 -17.99 6.12 -1.36
N SER A 278 -17.09 5.28 -0.83
CA SER A 278 -15.65 5.53 -0.90
C SER A 278 -15.14 5.52 -2.35
N ILE A 279 -15.55 4.54 -3.15
CA ILE A 279 -15.19 4.42 -4.57
C ILE A 279 -15.65 5.66 -5.34
N GLU A 280 -16.90 6.10 -5.12
CA GLU A 280 -17.45 7.28 -5.79
C GLU A 280 -16.70 8.56 -5.41
N ASN A 281 -16.44 8.79 -4.11
CA ASN A 281 -15.67 9.94 -3.66
C ASN A 281 -14.28 9.96 -4.29
N ASN A 282 -13.60 8.81 -4.30
CA ASN A 282 -12.27 8.70 -4.90
C ASN A 282 -12.29 8.96 -6.40
N THR A 283 -13.23 8.36 -7.14
CA THR A 283 -13.31 8.52 -8.60
C THR A 283 -13.54 9.99 -8.96
N LYS A 284 -14.53 10.65 -8.36
CA LYS A 284 -14.83 12.06 -8.58
C LYS A 284 -13.66 12.98 -8.17
N GLY A 285 -13.06 12.70 -7.01
CA GLY A 285 -11.95 13.50 -6.49
C GLY A 285 -10.66 13.33 -7.31
N ARG A 286 -10.36 12.12 -7.79
CA ARG A 286 -9.24 11.85 -8.68
C ARG A 286 -9.39 12.58 -10.02
N ASP A 287 -10.54 12.46 -10.67
CA ASP A 287 -10.82 13.14 -11.93
C ASP A 287 -10.73 14.67 -11.77
N PHE A 288 -11.24 15.20 -10.65
CA PHE A 288 -11.09 16.61 -10.31
C PHE A 288 -9.62 17.03 -10.18
N LEU A 289 -8.82 16.29 -9.39
CA LEU A 289 -7.40 16.62 -9.20
C LEU A 289 -6.58 16.47 -10.49
N GLU A 290 -6.84 15.44 -11.31
CA GLU A 290 -6.20 15.29 -12.62
C GLU A 290 -6.46 16.51 -13.50
N ASN A 291 -7.70 17.01 -13.54
CA ASN A 291 -8.05 18.19 -14.32
C ASN A 291 -7.39 19.47 -13.79
N VAL A 292 -7.43 19.69 -12.47
CA VAL A 292 -6.78 20.85 -11.83
C VAL A 292 -5.28 20.90 -12.13
N LEU A 293 -4.60 19.77 -12.07
CA LEU A 293 -3.16 19.70 -12.34
C LEU A 293 -2.85 19.90 -13.83
N LYS A 294 -3.68 19.37 -14.74
CA LYS A 294 -3.55 19.61 -16.19
C LYS A 294 -3.80 21.08 -16.54
N GLU A 295 -4.82 21.71 -15.94
CA GLU A 295 -5.09 23.15 -16.10
C GLU A 295 -3.92 24.02 -15.62
N ALA A 296 -3.19 23.58 -14.58
CA ALA A 296 -1.97 24.22 -14.10
C ALA A 296 -0.75 24.00 -15.05
N GLY A 297 -0.90 23.24 -16.13
CA GLY A 297 0.17 22.94 -17.10
C GLY A 297 1.12 21.83 -16.68
N PHE A 298 0.78 21.05 -15.65
CA PHE A 298 1.61 19.97 -15.16
C PHE A 298 1.43 18.68 -15.98
N GLU A 299 2.47 17.85 -16.01
CA GLU A 299 2.39 16.53 -16.61
C GLU A 299 1.78 15.54 -15.61
N VAL A 300 0.61 14.99 -15.91
CA VAL A 300 -0.18 14.17 -15.00
C VAL A 300 -0.18 12.73 -15.46
N VAL A 301 0.20 11.82 -14.57
CA VAL A 301 0.14 10.38 -14.81
C VAL A 301 -1.26 9.87 -14.52
N LYS A 302 -1.85 9.10 -15.44
CA LYS A 302 -3.17 8.47 -15.24
C LYS A 302 -3.12 7.53 -14.04
N SER A 303 -4.03 7.74 -13.08
CA SER A 303 -4.06 6.97 -11.85
C SER A 303 -5.28 6.06 -11.75
N TYR A 304 -5.06 4.86 -11.18
CA TYR A 304 -6.08 3.89 -10.76
C TYR A 304 -6.14 3.72 -9.24
N ALA A 305 -5.43 4.59 -8.49
CA ALA A 305 -5.34 4.55 -7.04
C ALA A 305 -6.10 5.72 -6.38
N SER A 306 -5.86 5.95 -5.09
CA SER A 306 -6.44 7.07 -4.32
C SER A 306 -5.55 8.32 -4.27
N PHE A 307 -4.80 8.56 -5.33
CA PHE A 307 -3.90 9.70 -5.45
C PHE A 307 -3.58 9.98 -6.91
N VAL A 308 -3.01 11.15 -7.20
CA VAL A 308 -2.51 11.56 -8.50
C VAL A 308 -1.03 11.86 -8.41
N TYR A 309 -0.23 11.28 -9.30
CA TYR A 309 1.21 11.49 -9.47
C TYR A 309 1.46 12.40 -10.67
N PHE A 310 2.34 13.39 -10.51
CA PHE A 310 2.54 14.40 -11.54
C PHE A 310 3.93 15.03 -11.47
N TYR A 311 4.39 15.55 -12.61
CA TYR A 311 5.57 16.39 -12.73
C TYR A 311 5.16 17.86 -12.80
N PRO A 312 5.57 18.70 -11.82
CA PRO A 312 5.25 20.12 -11.81
C PRO A 312 6.16 20.87 -12.79
N LYS A 313 5.56 21.54 -13.81
CA LYS A 313 6.31 22.39 -14.74
C LYS A 313 6.37 23.83 -14.23
N GLY A 314 7.55 24.47 -14.37
CA GLY A 314 7.73 25.88 -13.97
C GLY A 314 8.02 26.11 -12.49
N ILE A 315 7.96 25.07 -11.67
CA ILE A 315 8.32 25.08 -10.25
C ILE A 315 8.94 23.71 -9.89
N THR A 316 9.92 23.68 -8.99
CA THR A 316 10.45 22.38 -8.53
C THR A 316 9.45 21.65 -7.66
N SER A 317 9.49 20.31 -7.64
CA SER A 317 8.64 19.52 -6.74
C SER A 317 8.87 19.88 -5.28
N GLU A 318 10.12 20.17 -4.88
CA GLU A 318 10.46 20.58 -3.52
C GLU A 318 9.81 21.93 -3.16
N ASP A 319 9.94 22.95 -4.02
CA ASP A 319 9.35 24.26 -3.78
C ASP A 319 7.81 24.18 -3.76
N LEU A 320 7.22 23.44 -4.69
CA LEU A 320 5.77 23.24 -4.72
C LEU A 320 5.25 22.60 -3.42
N VAL A 321 5.91 21.54 -2.95
CA VAL A 321 5.53 20.85 -1.71
C VAL A 321 5.73 21.75 -0.50
N ASN A 322 6.82 22.51 -0.43
CA ASN A 322 7.08 23.47 0.66
C ASN A 322 6.06 24.62 0.65
N GLU A 323 5.78 25.20 -0.50
CA GLU A 323 4.82 26.31 -0.64
C GLU A 323 3.39 25.88 -0.28
N LEU A 324 2.88 24.79 -0.87
CA LEU A 324 1.56 24.23 -0.51
C LEU A 324 1.49 23.89 0.98
N GLY A 325 2.53 23.26 1.51
CA GLY A 325 2.64 22.93 2.93
C GLY A 325 2.62 24.16 3.82
N SER A 326 3.26 25.26 3.42
CA SER A 326 3.24 26.52 4.17
C SER A 326 1.84 27.12 4.29
N TYR A 327 0.96 26.86 3.32
CA TYR A 327 -0.47 27.22 3.37
C TYR A 327 -1.35 26.13 4.02
N GLY A 328 -0.74 25.10 4.61
CA GLY A 328 -1.46 24.03 5.31
C GLY A 328 -2.00 22.92 4.40
N VAL A 329 -1.54 22.79 3.15
CA VAL A 329 -1.91 21.73 2.22
C VAL A 329 -0.73 20.78 2.05
N MET A 330 -0.76 19.65 2.74
CA MET A 330 0.35 18.69 2.76
C MET A 330 0.23 17.70 1.61
N ILE A 331 1.17 17.72 0.66
CA ILE A 331 1.36 16.74 -0.40
C ILE A 331 2.74 16.08 -0.27
N ARG A 332 3.09 15.14 -1.16
CA ARG A 332 4.35 14.40 -1.04
C ARG A 332 5.25 14.55 -2.27
N GLN A 333 6.53 14.78 -2.02
CA GLN A 333 7.61 14.79 -3.01
C GLN A 333 8.14 13.39 -3.30
N PHE A 334 8.48 13.13 -4.55
CA PHE A 334 9.19 11.94 -5.04
C PHE A 334 10.23 12.36 -6.10
N GLY A 335 11.42 12.78 -5.66
CA GLY A 335 12.40 13.38 -6.56
C GLY A 335 11.84 14.62 -7.24
N ASP A 336 11.82 14.64 -8.56
CA ASP A 336 11.28 15.74 -9.37
C ASP A 336 9.74 15.72 -9.48
N TYR A 337 9.11 14.67 -9.00
CA TYR A 337 7.66 14.48 -9.05
C TYR A 337 7.01 14.77 -7.71
N SER A 338 5.71 15.02 -7.76
CA SER A 338 4.84 15.17 -6.59
C SER A 338 3.67 14.21 -6.66
N ARG A 339 3.09 13.89 -5.50
CA ARG A 339 1.87 13.08 -5.39
C ARG A 339 0.90 13.74 -4.43
N VAL A 340 -0.34 13.91 -4.86
CA VAL A 340 -1.46 14.39 -4.04
C VAL A 340 -2.48 13.28 -3.84
N SER A 341 -2.86 13.00 -2.59
CA SER A 341 -3.92 12.05 -2.27
C SER A 341 -5.29 12.66 -2.54
N VAL A 342 -6.26 11.83 -2.93
CA VAL A 342 -7.65 12.26 -3.08
C VAL A 342 -8.25 12.56 -1.70
N GLY A 343 -8.77 13.77 -1.53
CA GLY A 343 -9.45 14.24 -0.34
C GLY A 343 -10.99 14.22 -0.46
N LEU A 344 -11.64 14.82 0.53
CA LEU A 344 -13.05 15.21 0.42
C LEU A 344 -13.20 16.35 -0.61
N PRO A 345 -14.41 16.58 -1.15
CA PRO A 345 -14.62 17.64 -2.14
C PRO A 345 -14.08 19.01 -1.71
N GLU A 346 -14.32 19.41 -0.47
CA GLU A 346 -13.84 20.67 0.10
C GLU A 346 -12.32 20.71 0.28
N GLN A 347 -11.68 19.56 0.54
CA GLN A 347 -10.21 19.46 0.64
C GLN A 347 -9.56 19.55 -0.74
N ASN A 348 -10.14 18.90 -1.74
CA ASN A 348 -9.69 18.97 -3.12
C ASN A 348 -9.84 20.40 -3.68
N GLU A 349 -10.94 21.09 -3.35
CA GLU A 349 -11.14 22.49 -3.75
C GLU A 349 -10.13 23.41 -3.05
N ARG A 350 -9.84 23.19 -1.77
CA ARG A 350 -8.78 23.93 -1.04
C ARG A 350 -7.41 23.71 -1.69
N PHE A 351 -7.08 22.46 -2.08
CA PHE A 351 -5.86 22.19 -2.82
C PHE A 351 -5.79 23.02 -4.11
N LYS A 352 -6.87 23.05 -4.91
CA LYS A 352 -6.96 23.85 -6.15
C LYS A 352 -6.73 25.34 -5.91
N GLN A 353 -7.41 25.92 -4.91
CA GLN A 353 -7.28 27.34 -4.57
C GLN A 353 -5.85 27.68 -4.12
N THR A 354 -5.27 26.83 -3.26
CA THR A 354 -3.90 27.03 -2.79
C THR A 354 -2.89 26.86 -3.92
N LEU A 355 -3.09 25.90 -4.82
CA LEU A 355 -2.23 25.72 -6.00
C LEU A 355 -2.24 26.96 -6.91
N LYS A 356 -3.40 27.53 -7.19
CA LYS A 356 -3.51 28.79 -7.94
C LYS A 356 -2.76 29.93 -7.27
N GLN A 357 -2.89 30.05 -5.95
CA GLN A 357 -2.18 31.08 -5.17
C GLN A 357 -0.65 30.90 -5.23
N VAL A 358 -0.17 29.67 -5.12
CA VAL A 358 1.28 29.35 -5.19
C VAL A 358 1.85 29.63 -6.59
N LEU A 359 1.07 29.38 -7.64
CA LEU A 359 1.47 29.64 -9.01
C LEU A 359 1.21 31.08 -9.48
N ASN A 360 0.69 31.97 -8.60
CA ASN A 360 0.30 33.35 -8.93
C ASN A 360 -0.70 33.44 -10.10
N GLN A 361 -1.67 32.53 -10.16
CA GLN A 361 -2.72 32.44 -11.20
C GLN A 361 -4.11 32.90 -10.69
#